data_5d4a250c71644278971504084e58b944
#
_entry.id   5d4a250c71644278971504084e58b944
#
_cell.length_a   1.000
_cell.length_b   1.000
_cell.length_c   1.000
_cell.angle_alpha   90.00
_cell.angle_beta   90.00
_cell.angle_gamma   90.00
#
_symmetry.space_group_name_H-M   'P 1'
#
loop_
_entity.id
_entity.type
_entity.pdbx_description
1 polymer ?
#
loop_
_entity_poly.entity_id
_entity_poly.type
_entity_poly.pdbx_seq_one_letter_code
_entity_poly.pdbx_strand_id
1 'polypeptide(L)'
;VAESPFKSAWGEFTLRVYRSLPDGRQHLVFTLGQPDETPTLVRVQRENMLGDLFKGSAFGAGASLASSFEAVAKAGHGVIVHVAQPFGGMQADQDGVRLGQMDARDYGIGAQILSHLGLRRIRLITNNPRKVVGLGGYGLEIVEQVPF
;
A
#
# COMPACT_ATOMS: atom_id res chain seq x y z
N VAL A 1 6.13 -8.12 14.43
CA VAL A 1 6.58 -6.97 13.63
C VAL A 1 8.10 -6.90 13.63
N ALA A 2 8.69 -6.84 12.47
CA ALA A 2 10.13 -6.66 12.30
C ALA A 2 10.38 -5.30 11.65
N GLU A 3 11.54 -4.72 11.92
CA GLU A 3 11.86 -3.39 11.41
C GLU A 3 13.34 -3.32 11.00
N SER A 4 13.63 -2.68 9.88
CA SER A 4 15.00 -2.43 9.44
C SER A 4 15.08 -1.20 8.54
N PRO A 5 16.28 -0.60 8.41
CA PRO A 5 16.50 0.42 7.39
C PRO A 5 16.37 -0.19 6.00
N PHE A 6 15.90 0.61 5.06
CA PHE A 6 15.74 0.18 3.67
C PHE A 6 16.22 1.29 2.73
N LYS A 7 17.38 1.09 2.15
CA LYS A 7 17.95 2.01 1.17
C LYS A 7 17.45 1.64 -0.22
N SER A 8 16.81 2.58 -0.89
CA SER A 8 16.22 2.35 -2.20
C SER A 8 16.68 3.38 -3.20
N ALA A 9 16.33 3.18 -4.47
CA ALA A 9 16.56 4.17 -5.52
C ALA A 9 15.83 5.50 -5.24
N TRP A 10 14.81 5.49 -4.39
CA TRP A 10 14.03 6.67 -4.04
C TRP A 10 14.41 7.30 -2.70
N GLY A 11 15.41 6.76 -2.01
CA GLY A 11 15.89 7.27 -0.74
C GLY A 11 15.90 6.24 0.37
N GLU A 12 16.13 6.69 1.59
CA GLU A 12 16.21 5.84 2.76
C GLU A 12 14.86 5.79 3.48
N PHE A 13 14.25 4.61 3.48
CA PHE A 13 13.00 4.34 4.15
C PHE A 13 13.24 3.44 5.36
N THR A 14 12.27 3.35 6.23
CA THR A 14 12.20 2.30 7.24
C THR A 14 11.23 1.24 6.74
N LEU A 15 11.70 0.00 6.67
CA LEU A 15 10.87 -1.15 6.31
C LEU A 15 10.37 -1.83 7.57
N ARG A 16 9.06 -2.03 7.65
CA ARG A 16 8.43 -2.83 8.69
C ARG A 16 7.67 -3.98 8.05
N VAL A 17 7.69 -5.13 8.73
CA VAL A 17 6.96 -6.32 8.26
C VAL A 17 5.88 -6.63 9.28
N TYR A 18 4.66 -6.72 8.82
CA TYR A 18 3.49 -7.10 9.61
C TYR A 18 2.95 -8.43 9.11
N ARG A 19 2.49 -9.25 10.03
CA ARG A 19 1.87 -10.52 9.69
C ARG A 19 0.39 -10.46 10.00
N SER A 20 -0.46 -10.79 9.02
CA SER A 20 -1.89 -10.90 9.25
C SER A 20 -2.25 -12.30 9.76
N LEU A 21 -3.28 -12.36 10.62
CA LEU A 21 -3.80 -13.61 11.15
C LEU A 21 -5.24 -13.79 10.67
N PRO A 22 -5.67 -15.02 10.41
CA PRO A 22 -4.97 -16.30 10.57
C PRO A 22 -4.14 -16.75 9.37
N ASP A 23 -4.16 -16.02 8.24
CA ASP A 23 -3.54 -16.48 6.99
C ASP A 23 -2.02 -16.45 6.97
N GLY A 24 -1.38 -15.73 7.89
CA GLY A 24 0.07 -15.69 8.01
C GLY A 24 0.79 -14.88 6.93
N ARG A 25 0.05 -14.12 6.11
CA ARG A 25 0.68 -13.29 5.07
C ARG A 25 1.54 -12.19 5.70
N GLN A 26 2.68 -11.91 5.09
CA GLN A 26 3.57 -10.84 5.53
C GLN A 26 3.38 -9.62 4.64
N HIS A 27 2.96 -8.52 5.26
CA HIS A 27 2.75 -7.25 4.57
C HIS A 27 3.93 -6.34 4.83
N LEU A 28 4.30 -5.57 3.83
CA LEU A 28 5.46 -4.67 3.90
C LEU A 28 4.99 -3.23 4.07
N VAL A 29 5.65 -2.50 4.95
CA VAL A 29 5.34 -1.09 5.19
C VAL A 29 6.62 -0.29 5.06
N PHE A 30 6.62 0.69 4.17
CA PHE A 30 7.75 1.56 3.93
C PHE A 30 7.40 2.97 4.42
N THR A 31 8.15 3.48 5.38
CA THR A 31 7.93 4.82 5.91
C THR A 31 9.09 5.73 5.57
N LEU A 32 8.79 6.93 5.13
CA LEU A 32 9.73 8.01 4.95
C LEU A 32 9.36 9.13 5.93
N GLY A 33 10.31 9.54 6.77
CA GLY A 33 10.02 10.44 7.88
C GLY A 33 9.36 9.71 9.05
N GLN A 34 8.81 10.45 9.98
CA GLN A 34 8.14 9.90 11.16
C GLN A 34 6.63 9.96 10.99
N PRO A 35 5.94 8.81 11.08
CA PRO A 35 4.47 8.83 11.14
C PRO A 35 4.01 9.59 12.38
N ASP A 36 3.08 10.51 12.22
CA ASP A 36 2.53 11.30 13.31
C ASP A 36 1.05 11.61 13.06
N GLU A 37 0.47 12.52 13.86
CA GLU A 37 -0.94 12.87 13.76
C GLU A 37 -1.24 13.91 12.68
N THR A 38 -0.23 14.49 12.05
CA THR A 38 -0.46 15.40 10.93
C THR A 38 -0.92 14.64 9.71
N PRO A 39 -1.64 15.28 8.77
CA PRO A 39 -2.05 14.58 7.55
C PRO A 39 -0.85 13.99 6.81
N THR A 40 -0.79 12.68 6.75
CA THR A 40 0.32 11.93 6.18
C THR A 40 -0.07 11.35 4.83
N LEU A 41 0.82 11.49 3.85
CA LEU A 41 0.62 10.90 2.52
C LEU A 41 0.74 9.38 2.62
N VAL A 42 -0.27 8.65 2.16
CA VAL A 42 -0.36 7.21 2.30
C VAL A 42 -0.77 6.57 0.98
N ARG A 43 -0.11 5.48 0.65
CA ARG A 43 -0.55 4.57 -0.42
C ARG A 43 -0.75 3.17 0.17
N VAL A 44 -1.92 2.59 -0.05
CA VAL A 44 -2.17 1.18 0.21
C VAL A 44 -2.13 0.46 -1.14
N GLN A 45 -1.10 -0.33 -1.35
CA GLN A 45 -0.81 -0.98 -2.63
C GLN A 45 -1.02 -2.49 -2.51
N ARG A 46 -1.89 -3.03 -3.35
CA ARG A 46 -2.05 -4.48 -3.47
C ARG A 46 -0.86 -5.07 -4.20
N GLU A 47 -0.33 -6.19 -3.73
CA GLU A 47 0.74 -6.90 -4.43
C GLU A 47 0.32 -7.22 -5.88
N ASN A 48 1.20 -6.89 -6.83
CA ASN A 48 0.99 -7.09 -8.25
C ASN A 48 2.31 -7.51 -8.89
N MET A 49 2.61 -8.80 -8.81
CA MET A 49 3.88 -9.33 -9.28
C MET A 49 4.05 -9.12 -10.79
N LEU A 50 2.98 -9.33 -11.57
CA LEU A 50 3.07 -9.22 -13.04
C LEU A 50 3.33 -7.80 -13.50
N GLY A 51 2.75 -6.81 -12.85
CA GLY A 51 2.98 -5.41 -13.19
C GLY A 51 4.27 -4.85 -12.61
N ASP A 52 4.52 -5.10 -11.32
CA ASP A 52 5.62 -4.44 -10.61
C ASP A 52 6.95 -5.15 -10.82
N LEU A 53 6.98 -6.49 -10.82
CA LEU A 53 8.22 -7.25 -11.00
C LEU A 53 8.52 -7.53 -12.47
N PHE A 54 7.53 -8.00 -13.22
CA PHE A 54 7.72 -8.42 -14.61
C PHE A 54 7.37 -7.34 -15.63
N LYS A 55 6.93 -6.17 -15.18
CA LYS A 55 6.66 -5.01 -16.03
C LYS A 55 5.62 -5.26 -17.13
N GLY A 56 4.64 -6.14 -16.84
CA GLY A 56 3.56 -6.43 -17.76
C GLY A 56 2.66 -5.21 -17.95
N SER A 57 2.58 -4.65 -19.16
CA SER A 57 1.87 -3.39 -19.43
C SER A 57 0.35 -3.50 -19.27
N ALA A 58 -0.21 -4.73 -19.38
CA ALA A 58 -1.63 -4.95 -19.19
C ALA A 58 -2.04 -5.08 -17.72
N PHE A 59 -1.09 -5.02 -16.78
CA PHE A 59 -1.31 -5.31 -15.36
C PHE A 59 -1.03 -4.08 -14.49
N GLY A 60 -1.98 -3.16 -14.42
CA GLY A 60 -1.93 -2.06 -13.48
C GLY A 60 -1.11 -0.85 -13.92
N ALA A 61 -1.11 -0.53 -15.21
CA ALA A 61 -0.44 0.67 -15.72
C ALA A 61 -0.92 1.94 -15.01
N GLY A 62 0.00 2.81 -14.58
CA GLY A 62 -0.29 4.07 -13.92
C GLY A 62 -0.47 3.99 -12.41
N ALA A 63 -0.54 2.81 -11.84
CA ALA A 63 -0.68 2.62 -10.40
C ALA A 63 0.39 1.65 -9.86
N SER A 64 1.59 1.74 -10.38
CA SER A 64 2.69 0.85 -10.02
C SER A 64 3.26 1.16 -8.63
N LEU A 65 3.94 0.18 -8.07
CA LEU A 65 4.66 0.36 -6.81
C LEU A 65 5.75 1.44 -6.96
N ALA A 66 6.42 1.50 -8.10
CA ALA A 66 7.40 2.53 -8.39
C ALA A 66 6.78 3.94 -8.34
N SER A 67 5.59 4.12 -8.92
CA SER A 67 4.87 5.40 -8.85
C SER A 67 4.55 5.80 -7.42
N SER A 68 4.24 4.84 -6.57
CA SER A 68 3.96 5.09 -5.16
C SER A 68 5.21 5.58 -4.42
N PHE A 69 6.35 4.94 -4.65
CA PHE A 69 7.63 5.38 -4.08
C PHE A 69 8.03 6.77 -4.57
N GLU A 70 7.86 7.03 -5.86
CA GLU A 70 8.15 8.34 -6.44
C GLU A 70 7.31 9.44 -5.79
N ALA A 71 6.02 9.20 -5.61
CA ALA A 71 5.12 10.17 -4.99
C ALA A 71 5.52 10.50 -3.56
N VAL A 72 5.83 9.48 -2.76
CA VAL A 72 6.24 9.66 -1.37
C VAL A 72 7.60 10.34 -1.28
N ALA A 73 8.56 9.94 -2.12
CA ALA A 73 9.88 10.55 -2.15
C ALA A 73 9.81 12.04 -2.53
N LYS A 74 8.97 12.38 -3.51
CA LYS A 74 8.76 13.76 -3.92
C LYS A 74 8.14 14.61 -2.81
N ALA A 75 7.23 14.05 -2.04
CA ALA A 75 6.62 14.73 -0.91
C ALA A 75 7.56 14.88 0.29
N GLY A 76 8.60 14.07 0.37
CA GLY A 76 9.58 14.09 1.47
C GLY A 76 9.17 13.32 2.71
N HIS A 77 7.94 12.83 2.76
CA HIS A 77 7.48 11.95 3.83
C HIS A 77 6.27 11.15 3.35
N GLY A 78 5.98 10.06 4.01
CA GLY A 78 4.79 9.28 3.75
C GLY A 78 4.93 7.82 4.12
N VAL A 79 3.89 7.07 3.85
CA VAL A 79 3.81 5.65 4.17
C VAL A 79 3.26 4.88 2.96
N ILE A 80 3.92 3.79 2.63
CA ILE A 80 3.44 2.84 1.62
C ILE A 80 3.18 1.52 2.31
N VAL A 81 1.94 1.05 2.27
CA VAL A 81 1.54 -0.26 2.77
C VAL A 81 1.39 -1.19 1.59
N HIS A 82 2.24 -2.19 1.50
CA HIS A 82 2.19 -3.22 0.45
C HIS A 82 1.50 -4.44 1.00
N VAL A 83 0.25 -4.67 0.57
CA VAL A 83 -0.58 -5.77 1.04
C VAL A 83 -0.31 -7.01 0.21
N ALA A 84 0.29 -8.02 0.83
CA ALA A 84 0.62 -9.27 0.17
C ALA A 84 -0.64 -10.01 -0.28
N GLN A 85 -0.55 -10.69 -1.41
CA GLN A 85 -1.64 -11.44 -2.00
C GLN A 85 -1.19 -12.86 -2.32
N PRO A 86 -2.12 -13.84 -2.29
CA PRO A 86 -1.80 -15.17 -2.83
C PRO A 86 -1.41 -15.08 -4.29
N PHE A 87 -0.45 -15.92 -4.70
CA PHE A 87 -0.03 -16.04 -6.10
C PHE A 87 0.39 -14.70 -6.74
N GLY A 88 1.04 -13.84 -5.97
CA GLY A 88 1.55 -12.56 -6.49
C GLY A 88 0.45 -11.60 -6.95
N GLY A 89 -0.78 -11.80 -6.51
CA GLY A 89 -1.90 -10.92 -6.84
C GLY A 89 -2.62 -11.27 -8.13
N MET A 90 -2.25 -12.35 -8.82
CA MET A 90 -2.91 -12.75 -10.06
C MET A 90 -3.95 -13.82 -9.83
N GLN A 91 -4.90 -13.89 -10.75
CA GLN A 91 -5.88 -14.96 -10.87
C GLN A 91 -5.72 -15.64 -12.22
N ALA A 92 -5.58 -16.97 -12.20
CA ALA A 92 -5.40 -17.76 -13.42
C ALA A 92 -6.47 -18.85 -13.48
N ASP A 93 -7.12 -18.96 -14.62
CA ASP A 93 -8.10 -20.01 -14.91
C ASP A 93 -8.07 -20.35 -16.41
N GLN A 94 -9.03 -21.13 -16.86
CA GLN A 94 -9.09 -21.52 -18.27
C GLN A 94 -9.31 -20.34 -19.24
N ASP A 95 -9.80 -19.22 -18.74
CA ASP A 95 -10.03 -18.01 -19.53
C ASP A 95 -8.81 -17.08 -19.57
N GLY A 96 -7.75 -17.42 -18.86
CA GLY A 96 -6.48 -16.68 -18.88
C GLY A 96 -6.01 -16.23 -17.52
N VAL A 97 -5.11 -15.25 -17.55
CA VAL A 97 -4.51 -14.66 -16.34
C VAL A 97 -4.95 -13.22 -16.23
N ARG A 98 -5.38 -12.82 -15.05
CA ARG A 98 -5.81 -11.45 -14.77
C ARG A 98 -5.36 -10.99 -13.40
N LEU A 99 -5.34 -9.68 -13.23
CA LEU A 99 -5.06 -9.05 -11.95
C LEU A 99 -6.30 -9.15 -11.07
N GLY A 100 -6.12 -9.60 -9.83
CA GLY A 100 -7.15 -9.53 -8.82
C GLY A 100 -7.37 -8.10 -8.34
N GLN A 101 -8.41 -7.89 -7.58
CA GLN A 101 -8.75 -6.57 -7.04
C GLN A 101 -8.65 -6.55 -5.53
N MET A 102 -8.33 -5.39 -4.99
CA MET A 102 -8.32 -5.15 -3.56
C MET A 102 -9.74 -5.22 -3.02
N ASP A 103 -9.95 -6.02 -1.98
CA ASP A 103 -11.25 -6.16 -1.34
C ASP A 103 -11.30 -5.42 0.00
N ALA A 104 -12.45 -5.49 0.68
CA ALA A 104 -12.64 -4.82 1.96
C ALA A 104 -11.69 -5.36 3.04
N ARG A 105 -11.33 -6.64 2.97
CA ARG A 105 -10.38 -7.25 3.92
C ARG A 105 -8.98 -6.68 3.74
N ASP A 106 -8.54 -6.49 2.52
CA ASP A 106 -7.23 -5.88 2.22
C ASP A 106 -7.16 -4.45 2.73
N TYR A 107 -8.21 -3.67 2.52
CA TYR A 107 -8.30 -2.32 3.07
C TYR A 107 -8.32 -2.32 4.59
N GLY A 108 -9.00 -3.28 5.21
CA GLY A 108 -9.03 -3.45 6.65
C GLY A 108 -7.64 -3.74 7.23
N ILE A 109 -6.87 -4.59 6.57
CA ILE A 109 -5.47 -4.87 6.95
C ILE A 109 -4.65 -3.57 6.89
N GLY A 110 -4.77 -2.83 5.80
CA GLY A 110 -4.09 -1.56 5.65
C GLY A 110 -4.45 -0.56 6.75
N ALA A 111 -5.73 -0.46 7.06
CA ALA A 111 -6.22 0.44 8.11
C ALA A 111 -5.68 0.07 9.49
N GLN A 112 -5.64 -1.21 9.83
CA GLN A 112 -5.09 -1.68 11.09
C GLN A 112 -3.61 -1.35 11.22
N ILE A 113 -2.85 -1.54 10.15
CA ILE A 113 -1.42 -1.23 10.12
C ILE A 113 -1.20 0.28 10.33
N LEU A 114 -1.94 1.10 9.60
CA LEU A 114 -1.82 2.56 9.70
C LEU A 114 -2.18 3.05 11.09
N SER A 115 -3.23 2.49 11.68
CA SER A 115 -3.62 2.81 13.05
C SER A 115 -2.54 2.42 14.05
N HIS A 116 -1.93 1.25 13.88
CA HIS A 116 -0.83 0.80 14.75
C HIS A 116 0.39 1.72 14.65
N LEU A 117 0.65 2.31 13.47
CA LEU A 117 1.73 3.29 13.29
C LEU A 117 1.43 4.65 13.93
N GLY A 118 0.24 4.85 14.46
CA GLY A 118 -0.15 6.09 15.11
C GLY A 118 -0.75 7.15 14.20
N LEU A 119 -1.03 6.84 12.96
CA LEU A 119 -1.68 7.78 12.04
C LEU A 119 -3.15 7.97 12.43
N ARG A 120 -3.64 9.19 12.25
CA ARG A 120 -5.05 9.52 12.47
C ARG A 120 -5.68 10.16 11.24
N ARG A 121 -4.99 11.11 10.62
CA ARG A 121 -5.45 11.80 9.41
C ARG A 121 -4.49 11.52 8.28
N ILE A 122 -5.03 11.09 7.14
CA ILE A 122 -4.23 10.68 6.00
C ILE A 122 -4.67 11.38 4.73
N ARG A 123 -3.70 11.57 3.85
CA ARG A 123 -3.91 11.98 2.46
C ARG A 123 -3.67 10.74 1.61
N LEU A 124 -4.73 10.17 1.08
CA LEU A 124 -4.65 8.87 0.41
C LEU A 124 -4.37 9.02 -1.07
N ILE A 125 -3.31 8.40 -1.54
CA ILE A 125 -3.00 8.32 -2.98
C ILE A 125 -3.92 7.27 -3.59
N THR A 126 -4.80 7.71 -4.47
CA THR A 126 -5.71 6.82 -5.20
C THR A 126 -6.21 7.47 -6.48
N ASN A 127 -6.32 6.69 -7.54
CA ASN A 127 -7.02 7.10 -8.76
C ASN A 127 -8.47 6.61 -8.79
N ASN A 128 -8.92 5.91 -7.74
CA ASN A 128 -10.28 5.36 -7.68
C ASN A 128 -10.92 5.70 -6.33
N PRO A 129 -11.55 6.87 -6.20
CA PRO A 129 -12.12 7.31 -4.93
C PRO A 129 -13.24 6.43 -4.40
N ARG A 130 -13.86 5.60 -5.22
CA ARG A 130 -14.96 4.72 -4.79
C ARG A 130 -14.49 3.52 -3.97
N LYS A 131 -13.20 3.20 -3.95
CA LYS A 131 -12.66 1.99 -3.30
C LYS A 131 -12.05 2.24 -1.92
N VAL A 132 -12.31 3.40 -1.32
CA VAL A 132 -11.71 3.74 -0.01
C VAL A 132 -12.57 3.37 1.18
N VAL A 133 -13.62 2.60 1.01
CA VAL A 133 -14.65 2.27 2.00
C VAL A 133 -14.07 1.33 3.03
N GLY A 134 -13.19 1.04 3.47
CA GLY A 134 -12.69 0.16 4.53
C GLY A 134 -11.64 0.82 5.41
N LEU A 135 -11.12 1.96 4.99
CA LEU A 135 -10.04 2.62 5.71
C LEU A 135 -10.53 3.45 6.89
N GLY A 136 -11.78 3.92 6.85
CA GLY A 136 -12.32 4.79 7.90
C GLY A 136 -12.70 4.09 9.20
N GLY A 137 -12.61 2.75 9.28
CA GLY A 137 -13.13 1.98 10.41
C GLY A 137 -12.21 1.85 11.61
N TYR A 138 -10.99 2.36 11.57
CA TYR A 138 -9.97 2.13 12.61
C TYR A 138 -9.43 3.44 13.20
N GLY A 139 -10.27 4.45 13.30
CA GLY A 139 -9.87 5.74 13.81
C GLY A 139 -9.11 6.60 12.81
N LEU A 140 -9.13 6.22 11.54
CA LEU A 140 -8.48 6.96 10.47
C LEU A 140 -9.47 7.91 9.80
N GLU A 141 -9.02 9.10 9.48
CA GLU A 141 -9.78 10.07 8.70
C GLU A 141 -9.03 10.37 7.41
N ILE A 142 -9.70 10.16 6.27
CA ILE A 142 -9.14 10.51 4.96
C ILE A 142 -9.49 11.97 4.71
N VAL A 143 -8.52 12.86 4.88
CA VAL A 143 -8.75 14.30 4.72
C VAL A 143 -8.60 14.76 3.27
N GLU A 144 -7.93 13.98 2.44
CA GLU A 144 -7.70 14.30 1.04
C GLU A 144 -7.43 13.03 0.25
N GLN A 145 -7.92 12.97 -0.98
CA GLN A 145 -7.56 11.94 -1.94
C GLN A 145 -6.65 12.57 -3.01
N VAL A 146 -5.49 11.97 -3.20
CA VAL A 146 -4.45 12.50 -4.08
C VAL A 146 -4.28 11.55 -5.27
N PRO A 147 -4.42 12.01 -6.53
CA PRO A 147 -4.14 11.16 -7.69
C PRO A 147 -2.64 10.93 -7.87
N PHE A 148 -2.32 9.89 -8.61
CA PHE A 148 -0.96 9.67 -9.06
C PHE A 148 -0.47 10.76 -10.00
#